data_9906e31bb2a0f7179a0c4e93b44d2d4c
#
_entry.id   9906e31bb2a0f7179a0c4e93b44d2d4c
#
_cell.length_a   1.000
_cell.length_b   1.000
_cell.length_c   1.000
_cell.angle_alpha   90.00
_cell.angle_beta   90.00
_cell.angle_gamma   90.00
#
_symmetry.space_group_name_H-M   'P 1'
#
loop_
_entity.id
_entity.type
_entity.pdbx_description
1 polymer ?
#
loop_
_entity_poly.entity_id
_entity_poly.type
_entity_poly.pdbx_seq_one_letter_code
_entity_poly.pdbx_strand_id
1 'polypeptide(L)'
;MNTVAMKMVEGPLAMMRTMPSEPVRYTAVVGASELPLAGAIGRGLEIRYLDRISCRYCSAASPRSYGGGYCYRCFTQLARCDLCVVSPDRCHYAAGTCREPEWGEGFCMQPHLVYLANSSGAKVGITG
;
A
#
# COMPACT_ATOMS: atom_id res chain seq x y z
N MET A 1 34.66 10.20 19.40
CA MET A 1 34.06 9.37 18.34
C MET A 1 32.57 9.24 18.57
N ASN A 2 31.80 9.71 17.65
CA ASN A 2 30.33 9.57 17.73
C ASN A 2 29.95 8.17 17.31
N THR A 3 29.52 7.37 18.28
CA THR A 3 28.91 6.07 17.99
C THR A 3 27.53 6.34 17.44
N VAL A 4 27.31 6.05 16.16
CA VAL A 4 25.98 6.13 15.56
C VAL A 4 25.20 4.92 16.06
N ALA A 5 24.14 5.17 16.84
CA ALA A 5 23.23 4.11 17.26
C ALA A 5 22.51 3.56 16.02
N MET A 6 22.73 2.29 15.73
CA MET A 6 21.99 1.59 14.68
C MET A 6 20.62 1.21 15.21
N LYS A 7 19.57 1.75 14.61
CA LYS A 7 18.21 1.34 14.91
C LYS A 7 17.83 0.18 13.99
N MET A 8 17.46 -0.94 14.58
CA MET A 8 17.02 -2.13 13.86
C MET A 8 15.52 -2.33 14.12
N VAL A 9 14.76 -2.53 13.07
CA VAL A 9 13.35 -2.91 13.14
C VAL A 9 13.11 -4.14 12.30
N GLU A 10 12.20 -5.00 12.72
CA GLU A 10 11.86 -6.24 12.04
C GLU A 10 10.35 -6.39 11.95
N GLY A 11 9.87 -6.87 10.82
CA GLY A 11 8.46 -7.11 10.60
C GLY A 11 8.09 -7.04 9.12
N PRO A 12 6.80 -7.22 8.79
CA PRO A 12 6.34 -7.07 7.41
C PRO A 12 6.52 -5.62 6.96
N LEU A 13 7.11 -5.45 5.77
CA LEU A 13 7.28 -4.14 5.16
C LEU A 13 5.95 -3.72 4.53
N ALA A 14 5.43 -2.59 4.96
CA ALA A 14 4.22 -1.99 4.41
C ALA A 14 4.58 -0.85 3.45
N MET A 15 3.55 -0.26 2.85
CA MET A 15 3.72 0.90 1.98
C MET A 15 4.36 2.05 2.76
N MET A 16 5.39 2.66 2.18
CA MET A 16 6.05 3.83 2.76
C MET A 16 5.05 4.98 2.93
N ARG A 17 5.08 5.60 4.08
CA ARG A 17 4.23 6.75 4.37
C ARG A 17 4.93 8.03 3.93
N THR A 18 4.20 8.87 3.20
CA THR A 18 4.68 10.16 2.72
C THR A 18 3.91 11.28 3.41
N MET A 19 4.62 12.24 3.96
CA MET A 19 4.02 13.43 4.57
C MET A 19 4.40 14.66 3.75
N PRO A 20 3.41 15.39 3.20
CA PRO A 20 3.68 16.61 2.46
C PRO A 20 4.19 17.68 3.42
N SER A 21 5.43 18.05 3.27
CA SER A 21 6.11 19.09 4.03
C SER A 21 7.27 19.62 3.18
N GLU A 22 7.97 20.64 3.64
CA GLU A 22 9.12 21.21 2.93
C GLU A 22 10.40 21.01 3.76
N PRO A 23 11.25 20.04 3.41
CA PRO A 23 11.10 19.02 2.36
C PRO A 23 10.08 17.93 2.71
N VAL A 24 9.64 17.17 1.71
CA VAL A 24 8.72 16.03 1.89
C VAL A 24 9.36 14.99 2.83
N ARG A 25 8.58 14.49 3.77
CA ARG A 25 9.04 13.47 4.72
C ARG A 25 8.56 12.10 4.32
N TYR A 26 9.47 11.14 4.42
CA TYR A 26 9.21 9.74 4.14
C TYR A 26 9.44 8.91 5.38
N THR A 27 8.54 7.98 5.66
CA THR A 27 8.62 7.07 6.79
C THR A 27 8.45 5.63 6.32
N ALA A 28 9.43 4.79 6.63
CA ALA A 28 9.30 3.35 6.39
C ALA A 28 8.43 2.74 7.50
N VAL A 29 7.49 1.89 7.11
CA VAL A 29 6.60 1.19 8.04
C VAL A 29 6.97 -0.29 8.00
N VAL A 30 7.44 -0.80 9.13
CA VAL A 30 7.89 -2.19 9.29
C VAL A 30 7.18 -2.79 10.48
N GLY A 31 6.16 -3.62 10.23
CA GLY A 31 5.28 -4.11 11.29
C GLY A 31 4.58 -2.97 12.02
N ALA A 32 4.72 -2.94 13.34
CA ALA A 32 4.20 -1.85 14.17
C ALA A 32 5.19 -0.68 14.32
N SER A 33 6.36 -0.76 13.70
CA SER A 33 7.42 0.23 13.84
C SER A 33 7.41 1.23 12.68
N GLU A 34 7.70 2.48 12.99
CA GLU A 34 7.85 3.55 12.01
C GLU A 34 9.29 4.06 12.06
N LEU A 35 9.93 4.14 10.91
CA LEU A 35 11.32 4.59 10.78
C LEU A 35 11.38 5.80 9.86
N PRO A 36 11.53 7.03 10.41
CA PRO A 36 11.72 8.21 9.59
C PRO A 36 13.01 8.11 8.76
N LEU A 37 12.91 8.29 7.45
CA LEU A 37 14.05 8.11 6.55
C LEU A 37 14.96 9.33 6.45
N ALA A 38 14.51 10.50 6.89
CA ALA A 38 15.32 11.71 6.87
C ALA A 38 16.64 11.54 7.65
N GLY A 39 16.61 10.82 8.76
CA GLY A 39 17.80 10.54 9.55
C GLY A 39 18.79 9.57 8.89
N ALA A 40 18.39 8.88 7.82
CA ALA A 40 19.24 7.95 7.08
C ALA A 40 19.97 8.63 5.91
N ILE A 41 19.65 9.88 5.58
CA ILE A 41 20.29 10.61 4.49
C ILE A 41 21.78 10.81 4.85
N GLY A 42 22.66 10.41 3.93
CA GLY A 42 24.10 10.42 4.14
C GLY A 42 24.62 9.31 5.05
N ARG A 43 23.79 8.39 5.47
CA ARG A 43 24.13 7.22 6.30
C ARG A 43 23.77 5.94 5.58
N GLY A 44 24.25 4.81 6.08
CA GLY A 44 23.90 3.50 5.51
C GLY A 44 22.50 3.06 5.89
N LEU A 45 21.80 2.42 4.97
CA LEU A 45 20.55 1.73 5.20
C LEU A 45 20.71 0.29 4.69
N GLU A 46 20.40 -0.68 5.54
CA GLU A 46 20.43 -2.10 5.16
C GLU A 46 19.02 -2.67 5.27
N ILE A 47 18.58 -3.34 4.21
CA ILE A 47 17.31 -4.06 4.17
C ILE A 47 17.62 -5.54 3.95
N ARG A 48 17.17 -6.39 4.87
CA ARG A 48 17.40 -7.84 4.80
C ARG A 48 16.07 -8.57 4.73
N TYR A 49 15.93 -9.39 3.69
CA TYR A 49 14.77 -10.28 3.56
C TYR A 49 14.96 -11.49 4.47
N LEU A 50 13.95 -11.80 5.29
CA LEU A 50 14.00 -12.87 6.28
C LEU A 50 13.29 -14.15 5.83
N ASP A 51 13.10 -14.32 4.53
CA ASP A 51 12.45 -15.50 3.93
C ASP A 51 11.04 -15.79 4.45
N ARG A 52 10.32 -14.73 4.86
CA ARG A 52 8.92 -14.83 5.28
C ARG A 52 8.07 -13.79 4.59
N ILE A 53 6.93 -14.22 4.08
CA ILE A 53 5.91 -13.37 3.50
C ILE A 53 4.64 -13.54 4.33
N SER A 54 4.13 -12.44 4.86
CA SER A 54 2.87 -12.41 5.62
C SER A 54 1.82 -11.60 4.86
N CYS A 55 0.60 -12.10 4.82
CA CYS A 55 -0.50 -11.37 4.19
C CYS A 55 -0.75 -10.05 4.92
N ARG A 56 -0.82 -8.96 4.16
CA ARG A 56 -1.07 -7.62 4.74
C ARG A 56 -2.46 -7.45 5.33
N TYR A 57 -3.38 -8.35 5.04
CA TYR A 57 -4.76 -8.31 5.55
C TYR A 57 -4.98 -9.28 6.71
N CYS A 58 -4.71 -10.57 6.51
CA CYS A 58 -4.98 -11.59 7.53
C CYS A 58 -3.76 -12.01 8.33
N SER A 59 -2.57 -11.51 7.99
CA SER A 59 -1.28 -11.81 8.63
C SER A 59 -0.82 -13.27 8.49
N ALA A 60 -1.53 -14.10 7.75
CA ALA A 60 -1.14 -15.48 7.53
C ALA A 60 0.15 -15.55 6.70
N ALA A 61 0.96 -16.56 6.98
CA ALA A 61 2.12 -16.87 6.14
C ALA A 61 1.67 -17.26 4.74
N SER A 62 2.36 -16.76 3.74
CA SER A 62 2.06 -17.04 2.34
C SER A 62 3.35 -17.36 1.59
N PRO A 63 3.34 -18.36 0.68
CA PRO A 63 4.52 -18.68 -0.13
C PRO A 63 4.80 -17.59 -1.17
N ARG A 64 3.82 -16.77 -1.50
CA ARG A 64 3.93 -15.68 -2.49
C ARG A 64 3.15 -14.47 -2.04
N SER A 65 3.52 -13.31 -2.57
CA SER A 65 2.76 -12.06 -2.45
C SER A 65 1.88 -11.89 -3.68
N TYR A 66 0.57 -11.85 -3.47
CA TYR A 66 -0.41 -11.60 -4.53
C TYR A 66 -0.96 -10.18 -4.40
N GLY A 67 -1.14 -9.50 -5.53
CA GLY A 67 -1.75 -8.17 -5.55
C GLY A 67 -1.08 -7.15 -4.65
N GLY A 68 0.24 -7.25 -4.45
CA GLY A 68 0.97 -6.29 -3.65
C GLY A 68 0.94 -6.55 -2.15
N GLY A 69 0.86 -7.80 -1.73
CA GLY A 69 1.04 -8.15 -0.32
C GLY A 69 -0.02 -9.04 0.30
N TYR A 70 -0.89 -9.62 -0.49
CA TYR A 70 -1.96 -10.50 0.01
C TYR A 70 -1.62 -11.97 -0.16
N CYS A 71 -2.17 -12.85 0.70
CA CYS A 71 -2.21 -14.29 0.43
C CYS A 71 -3.23 -14.58 -0.68
N TYR A 72 -3.16 -15.76 -1.28
CA TYR A 72 -4.04 -16.11 -2.38
C TYR A 72 -5.53 -16.02 -2.01
N ARG A 73 -5.89 -16.49 -0.83
CA ARG A 73 -7.27 -16.43 -0.34
C ARG A 73 -7.78 -14.98 -0.26
N CYS A 74 -7.03 -14.08 0.35
CA CYS A 74 -7.42 -12.67 0.45
C CYS A 74 -7.44 -12.01 -0.91
N PHE A 75 -6.46 -12.29 -1.74
CA PHE A 75 -6.39 -11.76 -3.10
C PHE A 75 -7.62 -12.10 -3.94
N THR A 76 -8.18 -13.31 -3.77
CA THR A 76 -9.34 -13.77 -4.53
C THR A 76 -10.69 -13.41 -3.90
N GLN A 77 -10.72 -13.03 -2.63
CA GLN A 77 -11.97 -12.79 -1.90
C GLN A 77 -12.23 -11.34 -1.52
N LEU A 78 -11.18 -10.53 -1.32
CA LEU A 78 -11.36 -9.14 -0.91
C LEU A 78 -11.78 -8.27 -2.09
N ALA A 79 -12.73 -7.36 -1.85
CA ALA A 79 -13.15 -6.39 -2.85
C ALA A 79 -12.00 -5.48 -3.27
N ARG A 80 -11.15 -5.06 -2.32
CA ARG A 80 -9.95 -4.23 -2.60
C ARG A 80 -8.94 -4.89 -3.53
N CYS A 81 -9.02 -6.20 -3.71
CA CYS A 81 -8.16 -6.96 -4.62
C CYS A 81 -8.82 -7.24 -5.98
N ASP A 82 -10.07 -6.84 -6.15
CA ASP A 82 -10.77 -7.02 -7.42
C ASP A 82 -10.28 -6.00 -8.46
N LEU A 83 -10.28 -6.41 -9.72
CA LEU A 83 -9.86 -5.57 -10.84
C LEU A 83 -10.70 -4.30 -10.98
N CYS A 84 -11.95 -4.32 -10.55
CA CYS A 84 -12.85 -3.16 -10.63
C CYS A 84 -12.34 -1.95 -9.82
N VAL A 85 -11.49 -2.17 -8.81
CA VAL A 85 -10.92 -1.07 -8.02
C VAL A 85 -9.99 -0.19 -8.87
N VAL A 86 -9.22 -0.80 -9.78
CA VAL A 86 -8.33 -0.07 -10.69
C VAL A 86 -8.95 0.15 -12.06
N SER A 87 -10.05 -0.51 -12.36
CA SER A 87 -10.81 -0.40 -13.61
C SER A 87 -12.28 -0.22 -13.29
N PRO A 88 -12.73 0.99 -12.93
CA PRO A 88 -14.11 1.23 -12.46
C PRO A 88 -15.19 0.85 -13.47
N ASP A 89 -14.88 0.81 -14.75
CA ASP A 89 -15.77 0.33 -15.81
C ASP A 89 -16.17 -1.13 -15.65
N ARG A 90 -15.41 -1.90 -14.87
CA ARG A 90 -15.68 -3.31 -14.55
C ARG A 90 -16.46 -3.50 -13.25
N CYS A 91 -16.93 -2.43 -12.64
CA CYS A 91 -17.69 -2.51 -11.40
C CYS A 91 -18.95 -3.34 -11.60
N HIS A 92 -19.17 -4.30 -10.70
CA HIS A 92 -20.31 -5.19 -10.73
C HIS A 92 -21.19 -5.10 -9.47
N TYR A 93 -21.09 -3.99 -8.74
CA TYR A 93 -21.89 -3.72 -7.56
C TYR A 93 -23.38 -3.73 -7.88
N ALA A 94 -23.78 -3.04 -8.97
CA ALA A 94 -25.18 -2.98 -9.40
C ALA A 94 -25.74 -4.35 -9.80
N ALA A 95 -24.89 -5.28 -10.21
CA ALA A 95 -25.27 -6.65 -10.52
C ALA A 95 -25.45 -7.53 -9.28
N GLY A 96 -25.17 -7.01 -8.08
CA GLY A 96 -25.26 -7.76 -6.83
C GLY A 96 -24.11 -8.74 -6.61
N THR A 97 -23.02 -8.64 -7.35
CA THR A 97 -21.90 -9.57 -7.30
C THR A 97 -20.60 -8.98 -6.73
N CYS A 98 -20.66 -7.77 -6.16
CA CYS A 98 -19.52 -7.18 -5.45
C CYS A 98 -19.02 -8.13 -4.36
N ARG A 99 -17.71 -8.33 -4.28
CA ARG A 99 -17.11 -9.25 -3.28
C ARG A 99 -17.42 -8.83 -1.85
N GLU A 100 -17.43 -7.53 -1.57
CA GLU A 100 -17.74 -6.96 -0.26
C GLU A 100 -18.57 -5.69 -0.45
N PRO A 101 -19.90 -5.81 -0.56
CA PRO A 101 -20.77 -4.66 -0.85
C PRO A 101 -20.64 -3.49 0.14
N GLU A 102 -20.52 -3.78 1.43
CA GLU A 102 -20.38 -2.74 2.46
C GLU A 102 -19.09 -1.96 2.31
N TRP A 103 -17.99 -2.65 2.03
CA TRP A 103 -16.73 -2.00 1.74
C TRP A 103 -16.81 -1.17 0.45
N GLY A 104 -17.47 -1.72 -0.58
CA GLY A 104 -17.69 -1.01 -1.84
C GLY A 104 -18.48 0.27 -1.68
N GLU A 105 -19.52 0.27 -0.86
CA GLU A 105 -20.30 1.47 -0.55
C GLU A 105 -19.44 2.54 0.11
N GLY A 106 -18.61 2.14 1.07
CA GLY A 106 -17.75 3.07 1.81
C GLY A 106 -16.54 3.57 1.05
N PHE A 107 -16.06 2.83 0.08
CA PHE A 107 -14.84 3.15 -0.68
C PHE A 107 -15.15 3.57 -2.13
N CYS A 108 -15.90 2.76 -2.87
CA CYS A 108 -16.11 2.97 -4.30
C CYS A 108 -17.24 3.94 -4.60
N MET A 109 -18.33 3.89 -3.82
CA MET A 109 -19.54 4.68 -4.03
C MET A 109 -19.50 6.03 -3.30
N GLN A 110 -18.31 6.59 -3.16
CA GLN A 110 -18.09 7.92 -2.60
C GLN A 110 -17.85 8.93 -3.72
N PRO A 111 -18.02 10.22 -3.47
CA PRO A 111 -17.64 11.25 -4.42
C PRO A 111 -16.15 11.14 -4.76
N HIS A 112 -15.84 11.13 -6.04
CA HIS A 112 -14.48 11.10 -6.56
C HIS A 112 -14.24 12.31 -7.44
N LEU A 113 -12.99 12.80 -7.45
CA LEU A 113 -12.57 13.84 -8.37
C LEU A 113 -11.88 13.20 -9.56
N VAL A 114 -12.28 13.61 -10.76
CA VAL A 114 -11.58 13.29 -11.99
C VAL A 114 -10.69 14.47 -12.34
N TYR A 115 -9.43 14.22 -12.61
CA TYR A 115 -8.46 15.27 -12.89
C TYR A 115 -7.63 14.95 -14.13
N LEU A 116 -7.11 16.02 -14.75
CA LEU A 116 -6.15 15.94 -15.83
C LEU A 116 -4.76 16.29 -15.28
N ALA A 117 -3.77 15.46 -15.57
CA ALA A 117 -2.39 15.69 -15.21
C ALA A 117 -1.53 15.76 -16.46
N ASN A 118 -0.59 16.70 -16.49
CA ASN A 118 0.40 16.82 -17.55
C ASN A 118 1.75 16.30 -17.02
N SER A 119 2.02 15.04 -17.28
CA SER A 119 3.24 14.34 -16.87
C SER A 119 3.64 13.42 -18.01
N SER A 120 4.68 13.79 -18.77
CA SER A 120 5.09 13.06 -20.00
C SER A 120 3.92 12.80 -20.96
N GLY A 121 3.00 13.75 -21.07
CA GLY A 121 1.75 13.65 -21.83
C GLY A 121 0.53 13.84 -20.93
N ALA A 122 -0.63 14.06 -21.53
CA ALA A 122 -1.88 14.25 -20.80
C ALA A 122 -2.37 12.91 -20.23
N LYS A 123 -2.69 12.89 -18.94
CA LYS A 123 -3.22 11.72 -18.23
C LYS A 123 -4.50 12.10 -17.50
N VAL A 124 -5.44 11.17 -17.46
CA VAL A 124 -6.66 11.30 -16.65
C VAL A 124 -6.52 10.43 -15.42
N GLY A 125 -6.81 11.00 -14.27
CA GLY A 125 -6.82 10.28 -13.00
C GLY A 125 -8.13 10.45 -12.28
N ILE A 126 -8.40 9.54 -11.36
CA ILE A 126 -9.54 9.58 -10.46
C ILE A 126 -9.03 9.39 -9.03
N THR A 127 -9.55 10.17 -8.09
CA THR A 127 -9.20 10.02 -6.66
C THR A 127 -9.85 8.76 -6.09
N GLY A 128 -9.10 8.06 -5.21
CA GLY A 128 -9.61 6.90 -4.48
C GLY A 128 -9.92 7.19 -3.03
#